data_ca7d435fb962acb73f915782af77ceb4
#
_entry.id   ca7d435fb962acb73f915782af77ceb4
#
_cell.length_a   1.000
_cell.length_b   1.000
_cell.length_c   1.000
_cell.angle_alpha   90.00
_cell.angle_beta   90.00
_cell.angle_gamma   90.00
#
_symmetry.space_group_name_H-M   'P 1'
#
loop_
_entity.id
_entity.type
_entity.pdbx_description
1 polymer ?
#
loop_
_entity_poly.entity_id
_entity_poly.type
_entity_poly.pdbx_seq_one_letter_code
_entity_poly.pdbx_strand_id
1 'polypeptide(L)'
;MADCECCESIEIHEDLLKIVNETMPDENELYDLAELFKVFGDSTRIRILYVLFEAEVCVCDLAQALNMTQSAISHQLRILKQNKLVKNRREGKSIFYSLTRSEERR
;
A
#
# COMPACT_ATOMS: atom_id res chain seq x y z
N MET A 1 21.09 4.86 19.77
CA MET A 1 21.73 4.85 19.47
C MET A 1 22.69 4.83 19.33
N ALA A 2 23.02 4.63 19.30
CA ALA A 2 24.01 4.50 19.26
C ALA A 2 24.81 4.85 18.56
N ASP A 3 25.30 5.07 18.46
CA ASP A 3 26.05 5.55 17.82
C ASP A 3 27.02 4.91 17.39
N CYS A 4 27.25 4.73 16.73
CA CYS A 4 28.10 4.09 16.24
C CYS A 4 29.18 4.66 15.98
N GLU A 5 29.56 5.15 16.73
CA GLU A 5 30.61 5.80 16.53
C GLU A 5 31.69 5.04 16.09
N CYS A 6 31.60 3.89 15.96
CA CYS A 6 32.80 3.33 15.80
C CYS A 6 33.05 2.74 14.57
N CYS A 7 32.58 3.20 13.54
CA CYS A 7 32.91 2.63 12.30
C CYS A 7 34.31 2.91 11.96
N GLU A 8 35.12 1.94 11.88
CA GLU A 8 36.52 2.19 11.74
C GLU A 8 37.00 2.13 10.34
N SER A 9 36.26 1.52 9.41
CA SER A 9 36.79 1.33 8.10
C SER A 9 36.14 2.30 7.16
N ILE A 10 36.88 3.27 6.72
CA ILE A 10 36.39 4.21 5.73
C ILE A 10 36.11 3.52 4.42
N GLU A 11 36.86 2.48 4.09
CA GLU A 11 36.65 1.77 2.84
C GLU A 11 35.29 1.13 2.79
N ILE A 12 34.86 0.54 3.91
CA ILE A 12 33.55 -0.08 3.95
C ILE A 12 32.48 0.98 3.78
N HIS A 13 32.67 2.13 4.38
CA HIS A 13 31.71 3.21 4.25
C HIS A 13 31.62 3.71 2.82
N GLU A 14 32.74 3.80 2.15
CA GLU A 14 32.73 4.27 0.78
C GLU A 14 32.04 3.28 -0.14
N ASP A 15 32.26 1.99 0.06
CA ASP A 15 31.58 0.97 -0.72
C ASP A 15 30.07 1.02 -0.49
N LEU A 16 29.68 1.16 0.76
CA LEU A 16 28.26 1.25 1.09
C LEU A 16 27.64 2.47 0.46
N LEU A 17 28.31 3.60 0.54
CA LEU A 17 27.77 4.84 -0.04
C LEU A 17 27.65 4.71 -1.55
N LYS A 18 28.57 4.04 -2.19
CA LYS A 18 28.49 3.84 -3.63
C LYS A 18 27.29 2.99 -3.99
N ILE A 19 27.08 1.90 -3.24
CA ILE A 19 25.93 1.05 -3.49
C ILE A 19 24.63 1.81 -3.29
N VAL A 20 24.54 2.57 -2.20
CA VAL A 20 23.35 3.35 -1.92
C VAL A 20 23.09 4.36 -3.03
N ASN A 21 24.12 5.06 -3.47
CA ASN A 21 23.95 6.07 -4.52
C ASN A 21 23.50 5.44 -5.83
N GLU A 22 23.96 4.23 -6.11
CA GLU A 22 23.59 3.58 -7.35
C GLU A 22 22.21 2.98 -7.32
N THR A 23 21.71 2.61 -6.13
CA THR A 23 20.43 1.95 -6.02
C THR A 23 19.31 2.83 -5.49
N MET A 24 19.66 3.98 -4.93
CA MET A 24 18.65 4.85 -4.36
C MET A 24 17.71 5.36 -5.45
N PRO A 25 16.40 5.21 -5.29
CA PRO A 25 15.46 5.76 -6.26
C PRO A 25 15.56 7.30 -6.26
N ASP A 26 15.10 7.91 -7.33
CA ASP A 26 15.11 9.36 -7.36
C ASP A 26 14.03 9.91 -6.42
N GLU A 27 14.04 11.23 -6.25
CA GLU A 27 13.15 11.85 -5.28
C GLU A 27 11.68 11.66 -5.61
N ASN A 28 11.34 11.65 -6.90
CA ASN A 28 9.95 11.44 -7.28
C ASN A 28 9.49 10.05 -6.93
N GLU A 29 10.34 9.06 -7.14
CA GLU A 29 10.00 7.69 -6.76
C GLU A 29 9.87 7.55 -5.26
N LEU A 30 10.73 8.20 -4.50
CA LEU A 30 10.66 8.15 -3.05
C LEU A 30 9.41 8.84 -2.55
N TYR A 31 9.03 9.95 -3.18
CA TYR A 31 7.81 10.65 -2.80
C TYR A 31 6.60 9.75 -3.03
N ASP A 32 6.53 9.10 -4.20
CA ASP A 32 5.42 8.21 -4.50
C ASP A 32 5.36 7.04 -3.52
N LEU A 33 6.51 6.50 -3.16
CA LEU A 33 6.57 5.41 -2.19
C LEU A 33 6.08 5.87 -0.83
N ALA A 34 6.49 7.07 -0.42
CA ALA A 34 6.06 7.61 0.86
C ALA A 34 4.54 7.81 0.89
N GLU A 35 3.97 8.28 -0.22
CA GLU A 35 2.52 8.45 -0.31
C GLU A 35 1.81 7.11 -0.20
N LEU A 36 2.39 6.07 -0.81
CA LEU A 36 1.83 4.74 -0.72
C LEU A 36 1.83 4.24 0.73
N PHE A 37 2.91 4.48 1.46
CA PHE A 37 2.96 4.08 2.86
C PHE A 37 1.95 4.83 3.71
N LYS A 38 1.62 6.08 3.35
CA LYS A 38 0.56 6.78 4.06
C LYS A 38 -0.77 6.09 3.90
N VAL A 39 -1.03 5.56 2.70
CA VAL A 39 -2.27 4.82 2.48
C VAL A 39 -2.32 3.61 3.41
N PHE A 40 -1.21 2.90 3.55
CA PHE A 40 -1.15 1.75 4.43
C PHE A 40 -1.12 2.13 5.90
N GLY A 41 -0.96 3.41 6.22
CA GLY A 41 -0.91 3.84 7.60
C GLY A 41 -2.25 3.90 8.31
N ASP A 42 -3.34 3.59 7.61
CA ASP A 42 -4.68 3.64 8.19
C ASP A 42 -5.12 2.21 8.50
N SER A 43 -5.49 1.96 9.76
CA SER A 43 -5.85 0.61 10.15
C SER A 43 -7.10 0.09 9.43
N THR A 44 -8.03 0.98 9.12
CA THR A 44 -9.22 0.57 8.38
C THR A 44 -8.86 0.07 6.99
N ARG A 45 -7.97 0.78 6.31
CA ARG A 45 -7.55 0.36 4.98
C ARG A 45 -6.79 -0.96 5.03
N ILE A 46 -5.97 -1.16 6.03
CA ILE A 46 -5.27 -2.42 6.20
C ILE A 46 -6.27 -3.56 6.39
N ARG A 47 -7.30 -3.32 7.20
CA ARG A 47 -8.32 -4.35 7.43
C ARG A 47 -9.06 -4.68 6.13
N ILE A 48 -9.37 -3.67 5.33
CA ILE A 48 -10.03 -3.89 4.06
C ILE A 48 -9.13 -4.72 3.15
N LEU A 49 -7.86 -4.35 3.05
CA LEU A 49 -6.92 -5.07 2.20
C LEU A 49 -6.77 -6.52 2.66
N TYR A 50 -6.80 -6.75 3.96
CA TYR A 50 -6.69 -8.10 4.47
C TYR A 50 -7.87 -8.96 4.04
N VAL A 51 -9.09 -8.41 4.11
CA VAL A 51 -10.27 -9.13 3.66
C VAL A 51 -10.16 -9.41 2.16
N LEU A 52 -9.75 -8.42 1.38
CA LEU A 52 -9.64 -8.58 -0.06
C LEU A 52 -8.52 -9.53 -0.45
N PHE A 53 -7.54 -9.70 0.42
CA PHE A 53 -6.51 -10.70 0.18
C PHE A 53 -7.12 -12.10 0.21
N GLU A 54 -8.14 -12.30 1.04
CA GLU A 54 -8.75 -13.61 1.17
C GLU A 54 -9.81 -13.87 0.11
N ALA A 55 -10.53 -12.84 -0.33
CA ALA A 55 -11.65 -13.06 -1.23
C ALA A 55 -12.05 -11.77 -1.91
N GLU A 56 -12.69 -11.93 -3.08
CA GLU A 56 -13.34 -10.81 -3.74
C GLU A 56 -14.68 -10.61 -3.06
N VAL A 57 -14.98 -9.37 -2.65
CA VAL A 57 -16.21 -9.10 -1.90
C VAL A 57 -16.86 -7.82 -2.37
N CYS A 58 -18.16 -7.71 -2.14
CA CYS A 58 -18.88 -6.48 -2.43
C CYS A 58 -18.85 -5.56 -1.22
N VAL A 59 -19.27 -4.31 -1.45
CA VAL A 59 -19.23 -3.30 -0.40
C VAL A 59 -20.08 -3.69 0.79
N CYS A 60 -21.27 -4.26 0.52
CA CYS A 60 -22.17 -4.67 1.60
C CYS A 60 -21.51 -5.68 2.51
N ASP A 61 -20.91 -6.70 1.92
CA ASP A 61 -20.28 -7.75 2.72
C ASP A 61 -19.08 -7.21 3.47
N LEU A 62 -18.33 -6.32 2.84
CA LEU A 62 -17.16 -5.75 3.49
C LEU A 62 -17.56 -4.88 4.66
N ALA A 63 -18.62 -4.07 4.48
CA ALA A 63 -19.13 -3.24 5.56
C ALA A 63 -19.59 -4.07 6.74
N GLN A 64 -20.26 -5.18 6.44
CA GLN A 64 -20.74 -6.05 7.51
C GLN A 64 -19.57 -6.75 8.20
N ALA A 65 -18.61 -7.23 7.43
CA ALA A 65 -17.47 -7.93 7.99
C ALA A 65 -16.66 -7.03 8.93
N LEU A 66 -16.55 -5.75 8.58
CA LEU A 66 -15.76 -4.84 9.38
C LEU A 66 -16.59 -4.00 10.34
N ASN A 67 -17.92 -4.23 10.35
CA ASN A 67 -18.83 -3.51 11.24
C ASN A 67 -18.75 -2.01 11.02
N MET A 68 -18.85 -1.61 9.77
CA MET A 68 -18.78 -0.21 9.38
C MET A 68 -19.91 0.09 8.41
N THR A 69 -20.19 1.38 8.20
CA THR A 69 -21.21 1.75 7.23
C THR A 69 -20.68 1.57 5.81
N GLN A 70 -21.63 1.39 4.88
CA GLN A 70 -21.23 1.26 3.49
C GLN A 70 -20.61 2.56 2.98
N SER A 71 -21.05 3.70 3.46
CA SER A 71 -20.46 4.98 3.07
C SER A 71 -18.99 5.07 3.47
N ALA A 72 -18.69 4.65 4.71
CA ALA A 72 -17.31 4.69 5.18
C ALA A 72 -16.43 3.76 4.39
N ILE A 73 -16.94 2.56 4.12
CA ILE A 73 -16.18 1.57 3.34
C ILE A 73 -15.96 2.09 1.91
N SER A 74 -17.02 2.64 1.30
CA SER A 74 -16.91 3.16 -0.06
C SER A 74 -15.87 4.27 -0.15
N HIS A 75 -15.82 5.12 0.86
CA HIS A 75 -14.82 6.19 0.89
C HIS A 75 -13.40 5.62 0.92
N GLN A 76 -13.19 4.63 1.77
CA GLN A 76 -11.87 4.01 1.88
C GLN A 76 -11.50 3.26 0.60
N LEU A 77 -12.46 2.57 0.00
CA LEU A 77 -12.20 1.85 -1.25
C LEU A 77 -11.84 2.81 -2.37
N ARG A 78 -12.45 4.00 -2.37
CA ARG A 78 -12.10 4.99 -3.39
C ARG A 78 -10.64 5.40 -3.27
N ILE A 79 -10.18 5.60 -2.06
CA ILE A 79 -8.78 5.96 -1.82
C ILE A 79 -7.86 4.82 -2.30
N LEU A 80 -8.21 3.60 -1.94
CA LEU A 80 -7.39 2.44 -2.34
C LEU A 80 -7.39 2.28 -3.87
N LYS A 81 -8.52 2.53 -4.51
CA LYS A 81 -8.59 2.41 -5.95
C LYS A 81 -7.78 3.50 -6.64
N GLN A 82 -7.81 4.72 -6.10
CA GLN A 82 -7.01 5.80 -6.64
C GLN A 82 -5.53 5.49 -6.57
N ASN A 83 -5.12 4.71 -5.58
CA ASN A 83 -3.72 4.29 -5.45
C ASN A 83 -3.45 2.98 -6.16
N LYS A 84 -4.42 2.48 -6.92
CA LYS A 84 -4.25 1.30 -7.75
C LYS A 84 -3.97 0.03 -6.96
N LEU A 85 -4.42 0.00 -5.73
CA LEU A 85 -4.24 -1.18 -4.87
C LEU A 85 -5.41 -2.14 -4.99
N VAL A 86 -6.59 -1.64 -5.36
CA VAL A 86 -7.76 -2.48 -5.55
C VAL A 86 -8.40 -2.15 -6.89
N LYS A 87 -9.16 -3.10 -7.39
CA LYS A 87 -9.95 -2.91 -8.59
C LYS A 87 -11.35 -3.38 -8.31
N ASN A 88 -12.28 -3.02 -9.17
CA ASN A 88 -13.66 -3.47 -9.00
C ASN A 88 -14.19 -3.99 -10.30
N ARG A 89 -15.27 -4.73 -10.21
CA ARG A 89 -16.04 -5.15 -11.37
C ARG A 89 -17.50 -5.15 -10.99
N ARG A 90 -18.34 -4.94 -11.98
CA ARG A 90 -19.77 -4.92 -11.75
C ARG A 90 -20.38 -6.22 -12.21
N GLU A 91 -21.29 -6.75 -11.40
CA GLU A 91 -22.01 -7.93 -11.80
C GLU A 91 -23.46 -7.70 -11.40
N GLY A 92 -24.30 -7.38 -12.36
CA GLY A 92 -25.68 -7.00 -12.06
C GLY A 92 -25.71 -5.69 -11.30
N LYS A 93 -26.33 -5.71 -10.13
CA LYS A 93 -26.41 -4.53 -9.29
C LYS A 93 -25.30 -4.45 -8.26
N SER A 94 -24.45 -5.47 -8.22
CA SER A 94 -23.41 -5.53 -7.21
C SER A 94 -22.07 -5.14 -7.81
N ILE A 95 -21.26 -4.49 -7.00
CA ILE A 95 -19.90 -4.15 -7.37
C ILE A 95 -18.96 -4.88 -6.43
N PHE A 96 -18.07 -5.69 -7.01
CA PHE A 96 -17.14 -6.50 -6.25
C PHE A 96 -15.76 -5.91 -6.33
N TYR A 97 -15.06 -5.91 -5.22
CA TYR A 97 -13.70 -5.39 -5.13
C TYR A 97 -12.72 -6.51 -4.87
N SER A 98 -11.53 -6.38 -5.45
CA SER A 98 -10.46 -7.35 -5.26
C SER A 98 -9.14 -6.62 -5.33
N LEU A 99 -8.08 -7.29 -4.89
CA LEU A 99 -6.75 -6.71 -4.96
C LEU A 99 -6.26 -6.68 -6.41
N THR A 100 -5.51 -5.63 -6.72
CA THR A 100 -4.90 -5.52 -8.03
C THR A 100 -3.65 -6.39 -8.06
N ARG A 101 -3.51 -7.19 -9.12
CA ARG A 101 -2.29 -7.98 -9.26
C ARG A 101 -1.14 -7.07 -9.67
N SER A 102 0.07 -7.50 -9.36
CA SER A 102 1.21 -6.65 -9.63
C SER A 102 1.36 -6.32 -11.10
N GLU A 103 1.04 -7.25 -11.99
CA GLU A 103 1.15 -6.95 -13.42
C GLU A 103 0.09 -5.99 -13.91
N GLU A 104 -0.95 -5.74 -13.12
CA GLU A 104 -2.01 -4.81 -13.50
C GLU A 104 -1.77 -3.41 -12.97
N ARG A 105 -0.74 -3.21 -12.18
CA ARG A 105 -0.55 -1.92 -11.53
C ARG A 105 0.23 -0.92 -12.35
N ARG A 106 0.54 -1.20 -13.55
CA ARG A 106 1.31 -0.31 -14.39
C ARG A 106 0.53 0.90 -14.84
#